data_773dffaf66b8282d3ac20b51b32c1fd3
#
_entry.id   773dffaf66b8282d3ac20b51b32c1fd3
#
_cell.length_a   1.000
_cell.length_b   1.000
_cell.length_c   1.000
_cell.angle_alpha   90.00
_cell.angle_beta   90.00
_cell.angle_gamma   90.00
#
_symmetry.space_group_name_H-M   'P 1'
#
loop_
_entity.id
_entity.type
_entity.pdbx_description
1 polymer ?
#
loop_
_entity_poly.entity_id
_entity_poly.type
_entity_poly.pdbx_seq_one_letter_code
_entity_poly.pdbx_strand_id
1 'polypeptide(L)'
;MKKTERIITWTMFIVIFAGLMVWASFSDLQISKNIAALKPGEYYSTNTFARAIEIFGEIPLYLFLCFSFAVIFWNGFYFGKNNSKPLICVFALLACAACALFVPVRIHSYFSKFKEAIFDETEVRGGAAYVVFVLVVGAALTMLSLAGASMAGKQKMRKLLAFAVVVLFVAAFSQLFTQGVKTFTQRVRYRALNSMSSDEFFTPWYIFNGKGKFESVIDLPGFGKDSVRSFPSGHTTAAGITYTLVALPFLFKRLNDFWGKFVVFFVALAYTGMVAYARILMGAHYLSDVVIGGSVSFLFTLIAIQILFVRKKIKPLADFCDEAEEAEE
;
A
#
# COMPACT_ATOMS: atom_id res chain seq x y z
N MET A 1 -4.14 -21.95 11.42
CA MET A 1 -5.48 -21.79 10.79
C MET A 1 -6.03 -23.16 10.47
N LYS A 2 -7.22 -23.52 10.96
CA LYS A 2 -7.88 -24.80 10.65
C LYS A 2 -8.19 -24.88 9.15
N LYS A 3 -8.24 -26.08 8.58
CA LYS A 3 -8.55 -26.30 7.14
C LYS A 3 -9.85 -25.59 6.74
N THR A 4 -10.88 -25.68 7.58
CA THR A 4 -12.19 -25.06 7.37
C THR A 4 -12.10 -23.52 7.33
N GLU A 5 -11.41 -22.88 8.29
CA GLU A 5 -11.23 -21.42 8.32
C GLU A 5 -10.56 -20.92 7.03
N ARG A 6 -9.58 -21.68 6.54
CA ARG A 6 -8.88 -21.35 5.29
C ARG A 6 -9.80 -21.41 4.09
N ILE A 7 -10.59 -22.48 3.97
CA ILE A 7 -11.56 -22.64 2.87
C ILE A 7 -12.56 -21.48 2.90
N ILE A 8 -13.13 -21.17 4.07
CA ILE A 8 -14.08 -20.06 4.24
C ILE A 8 -13.44 -18.73 3.80
N THR A 9 -12.23 -18.43 4.26
CA THR A 9 -11.53 -17.18 3.90
C THR A 9 -11.34 -17.05 2.39
N TRP A 10 -10.85 -18.10 1.73
CA TRP A 10 -10.66 -18.08 0.28
C TRP A 10 -11.98 -17.98 -0.48
N THR A 11 -13.01 -18.71 -0.07
CA THR A 11 -14.33 -18.67 -0.72
C THR A 11 -14.97 -17.29 -0.57
N MET A 12 -14.95 -16.71 0.63
CA MET A 12 -15.48 -15.36 0.84
C MET A 12 -14.73 -14.31 0.02
N PHE A 13 -13.40 -14.38 0.00
CA PHE A 13 -12.60 -13.46 -0.83
C PHE A 13 -12.98 -13.57 -2.31
N ILE A 14 -13.04 -14.78 -2.86
CA ILE A 14 -13.36 -15.01 -4.28
C ILE A 14 -14.78 -14.52 -4.61
N VAL A 15 -15.77 -14.83 -3.76
CA VAL A 15 -17.17 -14.44 -3.99
C VAL A 15 -17.33 -12.91 -3.95
N ILE A 16 -16.78 -12.24 -2.93
CA ILE A 16 -16.87 -10.78 -2.79
C ILE A 16 -16.11 -10.10 -3.94
N PHE A 17 -14.89 -10.56 -4.22
CA PHE A 17 -14.08 -10.02 -5.32
C PHE A 17 -14.79 -10.15 -6.67
N ALA A 18 -15.29 -11.36 -7.00
CA ALA A 18 -16.00 -11.60 -8.24
C ALA A 18 -17.27 -10.74 -8.34
N GLY A 19 -18.07 -10.66 -7.28
CA GLY A 19 -19.26 -9.81 -7.25
C GLY A 19 -18.97 -8.34 -7.50
N LEU A 20 -17.93 -7.79 -6.84
CA LEU A 20 -17.51 -6.41 -7.05
C LEU A 20 -16.97 -6.17 -8.47
N MET A 21 -16.20 -7.12 -9.03
CA MET A 21 -15.67 -7.00 -10.38
C MET A 21 -16.75 -7.11 -11.45
N VAL A 22 -17.75 -8.01 -11.27
CA VAL A 22 -18.91 -8.08 -12.14
C VAL A 22 -19.69 -6.76 -12.10
N TRP A 23 -19.96 -6.23 -10.91
CA TRP A 23 -20.63 -4.94 -10.78
C TRP A 23 -19.84 -3.82 -11.45
N ALA A 24 -18.53 -3.72 -11.22
CA ALA A 24 -17.65 -2.74 -11.84
C ALA A 24 -17.63 -2.87 -13.37
N SER A 25 -17.72 -4.10 -13.93
CA SER A 25 -17.71 -4.31 -15.39
C SER A 25 -18.85 -3.59 -16.12
N PHE A 26 -19.98 -3.40 -15.45
CA PHE A 26 -21.16 -2.74 -16.02
C PHE A 26 -21.34 -1.30 -15.54
N SER A 27 -20.73 -0.92 -14.42
CA SER A 27 -21.10 0.33 -13.72
C SER A 27 -19.92 1.27 -13.44
N ASP A 28 -18.69 0.94 -13.80
CA ASP A 28 -17.47 1.69 -13.43
C ASP A 28 -17.56 3.19 -13.77
N LEU A 29 -17.95 3.50 -15.01
CA LEU A 29 -18.08 4.89 -15.44
C LEU A 29 -19.22 5.60 -14.71
N GLN A 30 -20.38 4.94 -14.60
CA GLN A 30 -21.56 5.52 -13.94
C GLN A 30 -21.31 5.76 -12.45
N ILE A 31 -20.64 4.83 -11.76
CA ILE A 31 -20.23 5.00 -10.36
C ILE A 31 -19.32 6.22 -10.21
N SER A 32 -18.34 6.38 -11.12
CA SER A 32 -17.45 7.53 -11.10
C SER A 32 -18.19 8.85 -11.35
N LYS A 33 -19.13 8.88 -12.29
CA LYS A 33 -19.98 10.05 -12.56
C LYS A 33 -20.83 10.46 -11.34
N ASN A 34 -21.32 9.47 -10.59
CA ASN A 34 -22.20 9.72 -9.45
C ASN A 34 -21.45 10.09 -8.17
N ILE A 35 -20.23 9.56 -7.97
CA ILE A 35 -19.50 9.68 -6.71
C ILE A 35 -18.41 10.75 -6.79
N ALA A 36 -17.78 10.97 -7.94
CA ALA A 36 -16.65 11.88 -8.02
C ALA A 36 -17.05 13.31 -7.65
N ALA A 37 -16.33 13.90 -6.71
CA ALA A 37 -16.52 15.28 -6.27
C ALA A 37 -15.72 16.22 -7.20
N LEU A 38 -16.16 16.29 -8.47
CA LEU A 38 -15.59 17.11 -9.54
C LEU A 38 -16.70 17.93 -10.16
N LYS A 39 -16.45 19.23 -10.40
CA LYS A 39 -17.35 20.03 -11.24
C LYS A 39 -17.07 19.70 -12.72
N PRO A 40 -18.05 19.85 -13.60
CA PRO A 40 -17.87 19.65 -15.04
C PRO A 40 -16.68 20.49 -15.56
N GLY A 41 -15.79 19.87 -16.32
CA GLY A 41 -14.59 20.52 -16.85
C GLY A 41 -13.40 20.60 -15.89
N GLU A 42 -13.55 20.28 -14.60
CA GLU A 42 -12.43 20.28 -13.65
C GLU A 42 -11.64 18.98 -13.70
N TYR A 43 -10.30 19.11 -13.62
CA TYR A 43 -9.38 17.98 -13.51
C TYR A 43 -9.08 17.61 -12.05
N TYR A 44 -9.02 18.57 -11.15
CA TYR A 44 -8.69 18.35 -9.76
C TYR A 44 -9.90 18.58 -8.84
N SER A 45 -10.17 17.60 -7.99
CA SER A 45 -11.19 17.75 -6.94
C SER A 45 -10.68 18.67 -5.83
N THR A 46 -11.55 19.54 -5.35
CA THR A 46 -11.33 20.40 -4.17
C THR A 46 -11.84 19.78 -2.87
N ASN A 47 -12.34 18.54 -2.91
CA ASN A 47 -12.83 17.84 -1.72
C ASN A 47 -11.72 17.59 -0.71
N THR A 48 -11.80 18.25 0.45
CA THR A 48 -10.75 18.24 1.49
C THR A 48 -10.51 16.86 2.11
N PHE A 49 -11.58 16.07 2.30
CA PHE A 49 -11.45 14.70 2.80
C PHE A 49 -10.65 13.83 1.82
N ALA A 50 -11.03 13.83 0.55
CA ALA A 50 -10.35 13.02 -0.46
C ALA A 50 -8.89 13.44 -0.62
N ARG A 51 -8.60 14.73 -0.55
CA ARG A 51 -7.24 15.27 -0.58
C ARG A 51 -6.41 14.88 0.65
N ALA A 52 -6.98 14.97 1.84
CA ALA A 52 -6.31 14.50 3.05
C ALA A 52 -5.94 13.01 2.95
N ILE A 53 -6.88 12.18 2.49
CA ILE A 53 -6.61 10.75 2.29
C ILE A 53 -5.62 10.51 1.15
N GLU A 54 -5.56 11.35 0.11
CA GLU A 54 -4.50 11.27 -0.90
C GLU A 54 -3.11 11.46 -0.29
N ILE A 55 -2.95 12.45 0.60
CA ILE A 55 -1.68 12.73 1.27
C ILE A 55 -1.25 11.53 2.12
N PHE A 56 -2.15 10.97 2.91
CA PHE A 56 -1.82 9.95 3.90
C PHE A 56 -1.99 8.51 3.41
N GLY A 57 -2.67 8.28 2.27
CA GLY A 57 -3.05 6.94 1.80
C GLY A 57 -1.90 5.99 1.49
N GLU A 58 -0.74 6.49 1.09
CA GLU A 58 0.46 5.67 0.83
C GLU A 58 1.40 5.55 2.03
N ILE A 59 1.22 6.37 3.07
CA ILE A 59 2.14 6.46 4.22
C ILE A 59 2.35 5.13 4.94
N PRO A 60 1.32 4.30 5.20
CA PRO A 60 1.51 3.01 5.84
C PRO A 60 2.51 2.11 5.14
N LEU A 61 2.56 2.12 3.79
CA LEU A 61 3.55 1.34 3.06
C LEU A 61 4.97 1.65 3.54
N TYR A 62 5.33 2.93 3.60
CA TYR A 62 6.67 3.35 4.00
C TYR A 62 6.95 3.10 5.49
N LEU A 63 5.95 3.31 6.36
CA LEU A 63 6.09 3.03 7.80
C LEU A 63 6.27 1.55 8.09
N PHE A 64 5.52 0.68 7.42
CA PHE A 64 5.67 -0.77 7.55
C PHE A 64 7.03 -1.24 7.04
N LEU A 65 7.54 -0.65 5.94
CA LEU A 65 8.89 -0.92 5.44
C LEU A 65 9.96 -0.42 6.43
N CYS A 66 9.84 0.80 6.97
CA CYS A 66 10.75 1.33 7.99
C CYS A 66 10.82 0.38 9.19
N PHE A 67 9.65 0.00 9.73
CA PHE A 67 9.59 -0.92 10.87
C PHE A 67 10.20 -2.29 10.52
N SER A 68 9.94 -2.81 9.34
CA SER A 68 10.52 -4.10 8.89
C SER A 68 12.04 -4.05 8.81
N PHE A 69 12.61 -2.99 8.27
CA PHE A 69 14.06 -2.83 8.23
C PHE A 69 14.67 -2.56 9.60
N ALA A 70 13.96 -1.86 10.50
CA ALA A 70 14.36 -1.71 11.90
C ALA A 70 14.39 -3.07 12.63
N VAL A 71 13.41 -3.94 12.38
CA VAL A 71 13.39 -5.32 12.89
C VAL A 71 14.57 -6.13 12.34
N ILE A 72 14.89 -6.02 11.05
CA ILE A 72 16.05 -6.71 10.45
C ILE A 72 17.36 -6.20 11.08
N PHE A 73 17.48 -4.89 11.32
CA PHE A 73 18.62 -4.30 12.02
C PHE A 73 18.83 -4.96 13.39
N TRP A 74 17.81 -4.96 14.25
CA TRP A 74 17.91 -5.54 15.58
C TRP A 74 18.09 -7.05 15.57
N ASN A 75 17.47 -7.75 14.62
CA ASN A 75 17.71 -9.19 14.44
C ASN A 75 19.17 -9.46 14.06
N GLY A 76 19.74 -8.70 13.10
CA GLY A 76 21.15 -8.77 12.75
C GLY A 76 22.06 -8.45 13.95
N PHE A 77 21.70 -7.46 14.73
CA PHE A 77 22.44 -7.07 15.94
C PHE A 77 22.47 -8.16 17.00
N TYR A 78 21.34 -8.81 17.28
CA TYR A 78 21.24 -9.84 18.32
C TYR A 78 21.72 -11.23 17.91
N PHE A 79 21.54 -11.60 16.64
CA PHE A 79 21.71 -12.98 16.16
C PHE A 79 22.65 -13.13 14.96
N GLY A 80 23.15 -12.03 14.40
CA GLY A 80 24.06 -12.05 13.27
C GLY A 80 25.40 -12.68 13.65
N LYS A 81 25.96 -13.48 12.70
CA LYS A 81 27.33 -14.01 12.83
C LYS A 81 28.34 -12.86 12.72
N ASN A 82 29.50 -12.96 13.41
CA ASN A 82 30.48 -11.89 13.50
C ASN A 82 30.84 -11.26 12.14
N ASN A 83 31.03 -12.06 11.09
CA ASN A 83 31.39 -11.56 9.76
C ASN A 83 30.26 -10.90 8.98
N SER A 84 28.99 -11.30 9.18
CA SER A 84 27.83 -10.77 8.45
C SER A 84 27.05 -9.72 9.24
N LYS A 85 27.22 -9.68 10.56
CA LYS A 85 26.48 -8.76 11.45
C LYS A 85 26.60 -7.29 11.04
N PRO A 86 27.80 -6.71 10.82
CA PRO A 86 27.90 -5.30 10.47
C PRO A 86 27.23 -5.00 9.13
N LEU A 87 27.40 -5.89 8.14
CA LEU A 87 26.80 -5.71 6.81
C LEU A 87 25.27 -5.70 6.87
N ILE A 88 24.65 -6.64 7.61
CA ILE A 88 23.20 -6.71 7.80
C ILE A 88 22.69 -5.45 8.49
N CYS A 89 23.37 -5.02 9.57
CA CYS A 89 22.95 -3.84 10.32
C CYS A 89 23.06 -2.55 9.47
N VAL A 90 24.16 -2.37 8.74
CA VAL A 90 24.35 -1.19 7.87
C VAL A 90 23.31 -1.18 6.75
N PHE A 91 23.13 -2.29 6.04
CA PHE A 91 22.11 -2.39 4.98
C PHE A 91 20.70 -2.09 5.52
N ALA A 92 20.33 -2.72 6.62
CA ALA A 92 19.00 -2.52 7.22
C ALA A 92 18.79 -1.08 7.70
N LEU A 93 19.82 -0.44 8.29
CA LEU A 93 19.75 0.96 8.69
C LEU A 93 19.57 1.90 7.51
N LEU A 94 20.35 1.73 6.45
CA LEU A 94 20.25 2.53 5.23
C LEU A 94 18.88 2.36 4.56
N ALA A 95 18.39 1.13 4.46
CA ALA A 95 17.07 0.85 3.90
C ALA A 95 15.93 1.44 4.76
N CYS A 96 16.04 1.36 6.09
CA CYS A 96 15.10 2.00 7.01
C CYS A 96 15.08 3.52 6.79
N ALA A 97 16.25 4.17 6.77
CA ALA A 97 16.38 5.60 6.54
C ALA A 97 15.84 6.01 5.16
N ALA A 98 16.14 5.25 4.11
CA ALA A 98 15.60 5.50 2.78
C ALA A 98 14.07 5.48 2.76
N CYS A 99 13.44 4.45 3.36
CA CYS A 99 11.98 4.38 3.46
C CYS A 99 11.41 5.53 4.29
N ALA A 100 12.08 5.93 5.39
CA ALA A 100 11.66 7.02 6.24
C ALA A 100 11.70 8.38 5.51
N LEU A 101 12.70 8.62 4.65
CA LEU A 101 12.80 9.83 3.84
C LEU A 101 11.67 9.94 2.80
N PHE A 102 11.14 8.82 2.30
CA PHE A 102 10.02 8.86 1.36
C PHE A 102 8.74 9.41 2.00
N VAL A 103 8.52 9.27 3.30
CA VAL A 103 7.31 9.78 3.98
C VAL A 103 7.16 11.30 3.83
N PRO A 104 8.11 12.14 4.29
CA PRO A 104 7.99 13.59 4.13
C PRO A 104 8.03 14.05 2.67
N VAL A 105 8.76 13.34 1.79
CA VAL A 105 8.76 13.63 0.35
C VAL A 105 7.37 13.45 -0.25
N ARG A 106 6.68 12.35 0.09
CA ARG A 106 5.32 12.10 -0.40
C ARG A 106 4.31 13.08 0.17
N ILE A 107 4.35 13.34 1.48
CA ILE A 107 3.49 14.32 2.13
C ILE A 107 3.64 15.68 1.44
N HIS A 108 4.86 16.16 1.27
CA HIS A 108 5.13 17.44 0.61
C HIS A 108 4.61 17.47 -0.83
N SER A 109 4.89 16.42 -1.62
CA SER A 109 4.46 16.34 -3.02
C SER A 109 2.95 16.39 -3.19
N TYR A 110 2.18 15.74 -2.32
CA TYR A 110 0.71 15.76 -2.37
C TYR A 110 0.15 17.04 -1.76
N PHE A 111 0.79 17.57 -0.73
CA PHE A 111 0.39 18.83 -0.12
C PHE A 111 0.59 20.02 -1.05
N SER A 112 1.68 20.06 -1.82
CA SER A 112 1.89 21.08 -2.87
C SER A 112 0.80 21.03 -3.94
N LYS A 113 0.42 19.84 -4.41
CA LYS A 113 -0.72 19.67 -5.32
C LYS A 113 -2.05 20.11 -4.72
N PHE A 114 -2.23 19.94 -3.42
CA PHE A 114 -3.41 20.38 -2.71
C PHE A 114 -3.49 21.91 -2.66
N LYS A 115 -2.37 22.58 -2.34
CA LYS A 115 -2.28 24.05 -2.36
C LYS A 115 -2.53 24.63 -3.77
N GLU A 116 -1.89 24.08 -4.77
CA GLU A 116 -2.07 24.46 -6.18
C GLU A 116 -3.54 24.37 -6.60
N ALA A 117 -4.25 23.28 -6.20
CA ALA A 117 -5.64 23.06 -6.56
C ALA A 117 -6.66 23.97 -5.84
N ILE A 118 -6.33 24.49 -4.64
CA ILE A 118 -7.27 25.28 -3.83
C ILE A 118 -6.92 26.77 -3.82
N PHE A 119 -5.63 27.11 -3.81
CA PHE A 119 -5.15 28.47 -3.58
C PHE A 119 -4.47 29.09 -4.81
N ASP A 120 -4.36 28.34 -5.92
CA ASP A 120 -3.65 28.74 -7.15
C ASP A 120 -2.18 29.18 -6.88
N GLU A 121 -1.59 28.65 -5.79
CA GLU A 121 -0.22 28.96 -5.39
C GLU A 121 0.75 27.97 -6.01
N THR A 122 1.60 28.43 -6.92
CA THR A 122 2.75 27.66 -7.41
C THR A 122 3.88 27.70 -6.39
N GLU A 123 4.07 26.63 -5.64
CA GLU A 123 5.16 26.54 -4.67
C GLU A 123 6.48 26.17 -5.37
N VAL A 124 7.55 26.90 -5.05
CA VAL A 124 8.92 26.56 -5.48
C VAL A 124 9.33 25.25 -4.80
N ARG A 125 9.29 24.17 -5.55
CA ARG A 125 9.77 22.85 -5.08
C ARG A 125 11.30 22.93 -4.91
N GLY A 126 11.83 22.65 -3.72
CA GLY A 126 13.24 22.34 -3.53
C GLY A 126 14.08 23.39 -2.80
N GLY A 127 13.52 24.31 -2.03
CA GLY A 127 14.28 25.23 -1.18
C GLY A 127 14.99 24.52 0.00
N ALA A 128 15.99 25.18 0.62
CA ALA A 128 16.74 24.63 1.76
C ALA A 128 15.82 24.17 2.91
N ALA A 129 14.74 24.90 3.18
CA ALA A 129 13.74 24.54 4.19
C ALA A 129 13.07 23.18 3.91
N TYR A 130 12.77 22.86 2.65
CA TYR A 130 12.25 21.56 2.26
C TYR A 130 13.25 20.43 2.52
N VAL A 131 14.52 20.63 2.16
CA VAL A 131 15.58 19.64 2.40
C VAL A 131 15.73 19.38 3.89
N VAL A 132 15.78 20.43 4.71
CA VAL A 132 15.86 20.32 6.17
C VAL A 132 14.64 19.59 6.73
N PHE A 133 13.43 19.91 6.29
CA PHE A 133 12.21 19.22 6.69
C PHE A 133 12.28 17.73 6.38
N VAL A 134 12.67 17.36 5.16
CA VAL A 134 12.79 15.96 4.74
C VAL A 134 13.81 15.19 5.60
N LEU A 135 14.97 15.79 5.85
CA LEU A 135 16.03 15.17 6.63
C LEU A 135 15.63 15.01 8.11
N VAL A 136 15.05 16.04 8.72
CA VAL A 136 14.66 16.01 10.14
C VAL A 136 13.54 15.00 10.38
N VAL A 137 12.49 15.04 9.56
CA VAL A 137 11.37 14.10 9.70
C VAL A 137 11.80 12.68 9.37
N GLY A 138 12.61 12.49 8.33
CA GLY A 138 13.14 11.17 7.97
C GLY A 138 14.04 10.58 9.07
N ALA A 139 14.93 11.38 9.66
CA ALA A 139 15.75 10.95 10.79
C ALA A 139 14.89 10.60 12.01
N ALA A 140 13.90 11.41 12.35
CA ALA A 140 12.98 11.14 13.45
C ALA A 140 12.21 9.84 13.27
N LEU A 141 11.67 9.59 12.07
CA LEU A 141 10.96 8.35 11.73
C LEU A 141 11.89 7.12 11.77
N THR A 142 13.14 7.28 11.34
CA THR A 142 14.15 6.21 11.44
C THR A 142 14.41 5.86 12.90
N MET A 143 14.65 6.86 13.75
CA MET A 143 14.88 6.68 15.18
C MET A 143 13.66 6.05 15.88
N LEU A 144 12.46 6.55 15.59
CA LEU A 144 11.21 6.00 16.14
C LEU A 144 11.00 4.54 15.73
N SER A 145 11.31 4.19 14.48
CA SER A 145 11.19 2.80 13.99
C SER A 145 12.18 1.88 14.69
N LEU A 146 13.43 2.31 14.84
CA LEU A 146 14.46 1.56 15.57
C LEU A 146 14.11 1.42 17.05
N ALA A 147 13.69 2.49 17.71
CA ALA A 147 13.27 2.48 19.11
C ALA A 147 12.05 1.56 19.31
N GLY A 148 11.01 1.70 18.47
CA GLY A 148 9.82 0.88 18.54
C GLY A 148 10.12 -0.62 18.35
N ALA A 149 10.97 -0.96 17.39
CA ALA A 149 11.39 -2.35 17.20
C ALA A 149 12.20 -2.88 18.39
N SER A 150 13.08 -2.06 18.99
CA SER A 150 13.89 -2.47 20.15
C SER A 150 13.05 -2.80 21.40
N MET A 151 11.89 -2.13 21.57
CA MET A 151 10.99 -2.38 22.72
C MET A 151 10.41 -3.80 22.75
N ALA A 152 10.41 -4.50 21.62
CA ALA A 152 9.98 -5.90 21.58
C ALA A 152 10.93 -6.85 22.31
N GLY A 153 12.19 -6.45 22.53
CA GLY A 153 13.22 -7.25 23.16
C GLY A 153 13.70 -8.42 22.31
N LYS A 154 14.78 -9.06 22.76
CA LYS A 154 15.46 -10.13 22.02
C LYS A 154 14.54 -11.33 21.73
N GLN A 155 13.72 -11.72 22.70
CA GLN A 155 12.84 -12.91 22.59
C GLN A 155 11.78 -12.80 21.48
N LYS A 156 11.16 -11.60 21.31
CA LYS A 156 10.14 -11.39 20.28
C LYS A 156 10.70 -11.00 18.93
N MET A 157 12.01 -10.69 18.86
CA MET A 157 12.63 -10.19 17.63
C MET A 157 12.55 -11.19 16.47
N ARG A 158 12.65 -12.49 16.76
CA ARG A 158 12.52 -13.55 15.73
C ARG A 158 11.09 -13.63 15.19
N LYS A 159 10.06 -13.50 16.04
CA LYS A 159 8.64 -13.45 15.62
C LYS A 159 8.40 -12.21 14.74
N LEU A 160 8.94 -11.06 15.13
CA LEU A 160 8.87 -9.84 14.35
C LEU A 160 9.61 -9.94 13.01
N LEU A 161 10.71 -10.70 12.95
CA LEU A 161 11.40 -10.96 11.67
C LEU A 161 10.48 -11.71 10.68
N ALA A 162 9.71 -12.68 11.15
CA ALA A 162 8.71 -13.35 10.30
C ALA A 162 7.65 -12.38 9.78
N PHE A 163 7.17 -11.46 10.63
CA PHE A 163 6.28 -10.38 10.22
C PHE A 163 6.94 -9.45 9.18
N ALA A 164 8.17 -9.02 9.42
CA ALA A 164 8.93 -8.18 8.49
C ALA A 164 9.08 -8.82 7.11
N VAL A 165 9.32 -10.14 7.05
CA VAL A 165 9.40 -10.89 5.79
C VAL A 165 8.04 -10.87 5.07
N VAL A 166 6.91 -11.03 5.78
CA VAL A 166 5.57 -10.89 5.16
C VAL A 166 5.40 -9.50 4.57
N VAL A 167 5.73 -8.45 5.32
CA VAL A 167 5.61 -7.06 4.86
C VAL A 167 6.45 -6.82 3.60
N LEU A 168 7.72 -7.21 3.61
CA LEU A 168 8.63 -7.04 2.47
C LEU A 168 8.14 -7.81 1.24
N PHE A 169 7.68 -9.05 1.42
CA PHE A 169 7.11 -9.85 0.34
C PHE A 169 5.89 -9.17 -0.27
N VAL A 170 4.91 -8.78 0.57
CA VAL A 170 3.69 -8.12 0.10
C VAL A 170 4.00 -6.80 -0.57
N ALA A 171 4.84 -5.96 0.02
CA ALA A 171 5.24 -4.68 -0.56
C ALA A 171 5.88 -4.86 -1.94
N ALA A 172 6.87 -5.76 -2.05
CA ALA A 172 7.58 -5.99 -3.32
C ALA A 172 6.62 -6.50 -4.41
N PHE A 173 5.91 -7.58 -4.15
CA PHE A 173 5.09 -8.25 -5.18
C PHE A 173 3.86 -7.45 -5.56
N SER A 174 3.18 -6.78 -4.61
CA SER A 174 2.01 -5.96 -4.93
C SER A 174 2.39 -4.71 -5.74
N GLN A 175 3.53 -4.08 -5.43
CA GLN A 175 3.99 -2.92 -6.19
C GLN A 175 4.50 -3.32 -7.58
N LEU A 176 5.27 -4.41 -7.70
CA LEU A 176 5.71 -4.93 -9.00
C LEU A 176 4.52 -5.26 -9.90
N PHE A 177 3.52 -5.97 -9.37
CA PHE A 177 2.30 -6.27 -10.09
C PHE A 177 1.59 -4.99 -10.56
N THR A 178 1.36 -4.06 -9.64
CA THR A 178 0.63 -2.81 -9.92
C THR A 178 1.35 -1.97 -10.99
N GLN A 179 2.67 -1.78 -10.88
CA GLN A 179 3.42 -0.99 -11.85
C GLN A 179 3.52 -1.71 -13.22
N GLY A 180 3.68 -3.03 -13.20
CA GLY A 180 3.68 -3.85 -14.42
C GLY A 180 2.37 -3.70 -15.18
N VAL A 181 1.24 -3.95 -14.52
CA VAL A 181 -0.10 -3.87 -15.14
C VAL A 181 -0.39 -2.45 -15.67
N LYS A 182 -0.05 -1.40 -14.92
CA LYS A 182 -0.21 0.01 -15.37
C LYS A 182 0.46 0.30 -16.70
N THR A 183 1.59 -0.34 -16.97
CA THR A 183 2.36 -0.11 -18.19
C THR A 183 1.62 -0.64 -19.43
N PHE A 184 0.84 -1.71 -19.27
CA PHE A 184 0.13 -2.36 -20.37
C PHE A 184 -1.31 -1.89 -20.54
N THR A 185 -1.97 -1.50 -19.43
CA THR A 185 -3.39 -1.12 -19.48
C THR A 185 -3.61 0.28 -20.03
N GLN A 186 -2.79 1.25 -19.64
CA GLN A 186 -2.90 2.66 -20.06
C GLN A 186 -4.36 3.18 -20.07
N ARG A 187 -5.07 2.98 -18.97
CA ARG A 187 -6.47 3.37 -18.82
C ARG A 187 -6.58 4.85 -18.44
N VAL A 188 -7.39 5.61 -19.17
CA VAL A 188 -7.64 7.04 -18.89
C VAL A 188 -8.40 7.19 -17.57
N ARG A 189 -7.99 8.12 -16.71
CA ARG A 189 -8.65 8.42 -15.44
C ARG A 189 -9.96 9.16 -15.65
N TYR A 190 -10.94 8.94 -14.76
CA TYR A 190 -12.23 9.64 -14.84
C TYR A 190 -12.07 11.17 -14.80
N ARG A 191 -11.18 11.71 -13.95
CA ARG A 191 -10.92 13.16 -13.88
C ARG A 191 -10.45 13.76 -15.22
N ALA A 192 -9.74 12.98 -16.04
CA ALA A 192 -9.34 13.41 -17.37
C ALA A 192 -10.55 13.43 -18.34
N LEU A 193 -11.42 12.41 -18.29
CA LEU A 193 -12.67 12.39 -19.05
C LEU A 193 -13.57 13.57 -18.65
N ASN A 194 -13.70 13.83 -17.34
CA ASN A 194 -14.49 14.94 -16.83
C ASN A 194 -13.96 16.30 -17.30
N SER A 195 -12.65 16.48 -17.31
CA SER A 195 -12.03 17.72 -17.78
C SER A 195 -12.18 17.93 -19.30
N MET A 196 -12.18 16.85 -20.09
CA MET A 196 -12.46 16.89 -21.53
C MET A 196 -13.96 16.96 -21.84
N SER A 197 -14.82 16.78 -20.85
CA SER A 197 -16.28 16.65 -21.02
C SER A 197 -16.67 15.58 -22.05
N SER A 198 -15.90 14.50 -22.13
CA SER A 198 -16.07 13.42 -23.12
C SER A 198 -15.80 12.06 -22.51
N ASP A 199 -16.68 11.10 -22.82
CA ASP A 199 -16.52 9.70 -22.43
C ASP A 199 -15.80 8.85 -23.50
N GLU A 200 -15.42 9.43 -24.63
CA GLU A 200 -14.86 8.72 -25.77
C GLU A 200 -13.62 7.89 -25.44
N PHE A 201 -12.79 8.38 -24.52
CA PHE A 201 -11.56 7.69 -24.10
C PHE A 201 -11.77 6.72 -22.92
N PHE A 202 -13.01 6.50 -22.48
CA PHE A 202 -13.29 5.50 -21.48
C PHE A 202 -13.03 4.10 -22.02
N THR A 203 -12.33 3.29 -21.21
CA THR A 203 -12.15 1.85 -21.49
C THR A 203 -12.46 1.02 -20.25
N PRO A 204 -13.17 -0.13 -20.41
CA PRO A 204 -13.38 -1.08 -19.34
C PRO A 204 -12.04 -1.61 -18.78
N TRP A 205 -12.04 -2.07 -17.53
CA TRP A 205 -10.84 -2.54 -16.84
C TRP A 205 -10.15 -3.75 -17.49
N TYR A 206 -10.89 -4.56 -18.25
CA TYR A 206 -10.40 -5.75 -18.94
C TYR A 206 -9.82 -5.46 -20.33
N ILE A 207 -9.80 -4.21 -20.77
CA ILE A 207 -9.18 -3.80 -22.04
C ILE A 207 -7.77 -3.30 -21.77
N PHE A 208 -6.82 -3.95 -22.44
CA PHE A 208 -5.41 -3.54 -22.43
C PHE A 208 -5.15 -2.66 -23.65
N ASN A 209 -4.94 -1.38 -23.43
CA ASN A 209 -4.82 -0.42 -24.51
C ASN A 209 -3.44 -0.42 -25.19
N GLY A 210 -2.41 -0.91 -24.47
CA GLY A 210 -1.02 -0.88 -24.96
C GLY A 210 -0.38 0.51 -24.87
N LYS A 211 0.89 0.58 -25.20
CA LYS A 211 1.63 1.83 -25.20
C LYS A 211 1.24 2.67 -26.43
N GLY A 212 1.10 3.99 -26.24
CA GLY A 212 0.91 4.95 -27.35
C GLY A 212 -0.55 5.23 -27.73
N LYS A 213 -1.52 4.40 -27.31
CA LYS A 213 -2.93 4.60 -27.72
C LYS A 213 -3.51 5.96 -27.33
N PHE A 214 -3.09 6.52 -26.20
CA PHE A 214 -3.61 7.77 -25.65
C PHE A 214 -2.56 8.88 -25.55
N GLU A 215 -1.60 8.94 -26.48
CA GLU A 215 -0.63 10.03 -26.56
C GLU A 215 -1.34 11.38 -26.74
N SER A 216 -2.38 11.45 -27.55
CA SER A 216 -3.20 12.65 -27.70
C SER A 216 -3.82 13.16 -26.40
N VAL A 217 -4.13 12.28 -25.45
CA VAL A 217 -4.62 12.68 -24.12
C VAL A 217 -3.47 13.16 -23.23
N ILE A 218 -2.29 12.54 -23.34
CA ILE A 218 -1.10 12.89 -22.53
C ILE A 218 -0.60 14.28 -22.89
N ASP A 219 -0.70 14.65 -24.16
CA ASP A 219 -0.16 15.91 -24.72
C ASP A 219 -1.11 17.11 -24.54
N LEU A 220 -2.33 16.88 -24.03
CA LEU A 220 -3.24 17.99 -23.73
C LEU A 220 -2.69 18.89 -22.60
N PRO A 221 -2.91 20.22 -22.67
CA PRO A 221 -2.51 21.14 -21.61
C PRO A 221 -3.06 20.73 -20.23
N GLY A 222 -2.19 20.66 -19.21
CA GLY A 222 -2.58 20.26 -17.86
C GLY A 222 -2.66 18.75 -17.63
N PHE A 223 -2.49 17.92 -18.69
CA PHE A 223 -2.40 16.47 -18.57
C PHE A 223 -0.94 15.98 -18.57
N GLY A 224 -0.75 14.70 -18.39
CA GLY A 224 0.55 14.05 -18.43
C GLY A 224 0.39 12.53 -18.34
N LYS A 225 1.50 11.80 -18.32
CA LYS A 225 1.50 10.32 -18.26
C LYS A 225 0.64 9.72 -17.16
N ASP A 226 0.40 10.47 -16.06
CA ASP A 226 -0.45 10.01 -14.96
C ASP A 226 -1.93 9.95 -15.35
N SER A 227 -2.38 10.77 -16.30
CA SER A 227 -3.77 10.82 -16.77
C SER A 227 -4.26 9.51 -17.39
N VAL A 228 -3.35 8.70 -17.93
CA VAL A 228 -3.64 7.41 -18.57
C VAL A 228 -3.19 6.21 -17.76
N ARG A 229 -2.89 6.38 -16.46
CA ARG A 229 -2.41 5.31 -15.57
C ARG A 229 -3.40 5.02 -14.44
N SER A 230 -4.69 4.84 -14.80
CA SER A 230 -5.73 4.59 -13.83
C SER A 230 -5.63 3.19 -13.22
N PHE A 231 -5.55 2.14 -14.03
CA PHE A 231 -5.66 0.75 -13.59
C PHE A 231 -4.30 0.07 -13.39
N PRO A 232 -4.10 -0.65 -12.27
CA PRO A 232 -4.87 -0.61 -11.03
C PRO A 232 -4.46 0.56 -10.11
N SER A 233 -5.21 0.80 -9.03
CA SER A 233 -4.95 1.90 -8.10
C SER A 233 -3.70 1.67 -7.25
N GLY A 234 -2.65 2.48 -7.43
CA GLY A 234 -1.42 2.40 -6.65
C GLY A 234 -1.58 2.78 -5.19
N HIS A 235 -2.39 3.82 -4.88
CA HIS A 235 -2.69 4.22 -3.49
C HIS A 235 -3.42 3.12 -2.73
N THR A 236 -4.40 2.48 -3.37
CA THR A 236 -5.16 1.39 -2.72
C THR A 236 -4.28 0.16 -2.53
N THR A 237 -3.38 -0.14 -3.49
CA THR A 237 -2.36 -1.19 -3.32
C THR A 237 -1.41 -0.87 -2.16
N ALA A 238 -0.93 0.38 -2.06
CA ALA A 238 -0.06 0.79 -0.97
C ALA A 238 -0.77 0.75 0.39
N ALA A 239 -2.02 1.23 0.46
CA ALA A 239 -2.85 1.12 1.67
C ALA A 239 -3.09 -0.33 2.08
N GLY A 240 -3.24 -1.23 1.11
CA GLY A 240 -3.43 -2.66 1.33
C GLY A 240 -2.26 -3.37 2.02
N ILE A 241 -1.10 -2.72 2.21
CA ILE A 241 -0.03 -3.24 3.08
C ILE A 241 -0.53 -3.50 4.49
N THR A 242 -1.54 -2.78 4.95
CA THR A 242 -2.17 -2.98 6.26
C THR A 242 -2.76 -4.38 6.43
N TYR A 243 -3.11 -5.09 5.34
CA TYR A 243 -3.54 -6.48 5.42
C TYR A 243 -2.47 -7.41 5.99
N THR A 244 -1.18 -7.03 5.95
CA THR A 244 -0.11 -7.81 6.58
C THR A 244 -0.32 -7.97 8.09
N LEU A 245 -1.09 -7.08 8.74
CA LEU A 245 -1.48 -7.21 10.14
C LEU A 245 -2.19 -8.55 10.42
N VAL A 246 -2.86 -9.14 9.41
CA VAL A 246 -3.51 -10.46 9.53
C VAL A 246 -2.50 -11.59 9.80
N ALA A 247 -1.20 -11.35 9.65
CA ALA A 247 -0.16 -12.28 10.06
C ALA A 247 0.11 -12.27 11.58
N LEU A 248 -0.23 -11.18 12.30
CA LEU A 248 0.05 -11.04 13.74
C LEU A 248 -0.61 -12.13 14.61
N PRO A 249 -1.87 -12.55 14.38
CA PRO A 249 -2.49 -13.67 15.11
C PRO A 249 -1.72 -15.01 15.03
N PHE A 250 -0.90 -15.19 13.98
CA PHE A 250 -0.06 -16.39 13.85
C PHE A 250 1.22 -16.32 14.69
N LEU A 251 1.60 -15.11 15.09
CA LEU A 251 2.84 -14.83 15.83
C LEU A 251 2.59 -14.59 17.32
N PHE A 252 1.41 -14.10 17.68
CA PHE A 252 1.08 -13.68 19.04
C PHE A 252 -0.21 -14.33 19.52
N LYS A 253 -0.13 -15.23 20.51
CA LYS A 253 -1.26 -15.98 21.07
C LYS A 253 -2.41 -15.06 21.54
N ARG A 254 -2.11 -13.86 22.06
CA ARG A 254 -3.10 -12.86 22.50
C ARG A 254 -4.03 -12.33 21.39
N LEU A 255 -3.59 -12.40 20.14
CA LEU A 255 -4.37 -11.96 18.97
C LEU A 255 -5.01 -13.14 18.20
N ASN A 256 -4.79 -14.39 18.67
CA ASN A 256 -5.23 -15.59 17.95
C ASN A 256 -6.68 -16.02 18.28
N ASP A 257 -7.41 -15.24 19.06
CA ASP A 257 -8.84 -15.41 19.30
C ASP A 257 -9.68 -14.81 18.14
N PHE A 258 -11.00 -14.97 18.22
CA PHE A 258 -11.91 -14.45 17.21
C PHE A 258 -11.81 -12.91 17.10
N TRP A 259 -11.84 -12.21 18.23
CA TRP A 259 -11.87 -10.76 18.27
C TRP A 259 -10.53 -10.15 17.82
N GLY A 260 -9.40 -10.72 18.19
CA GLY A 260 -8.09 -10.28 17.71
C GLY A 260 -7.96 -10.39 16.20
N LYS A 261 -8.36 -11.54 15.62
CA LYS A 261 -8.39 -11.74 14.16
C LYS A 261 -9.34 -10.76 13.47
N PHE A 262 -10.54 -10.56 14.03
CA PHE A 262 -11.54 -9.65 13.49
C PHE A 262 -11.04 -8.21 13.48
N VAL A 263 -10.50 -7.73 14.60
CA VAL A 263 -10.03 -6.34 14.72
C VAL A 263 -8.89 -6.05 13.75
N VAL A 264 -7.87 -6.91 13.65
CA VAL A 264 -6.74 -6.67 12.74
C VAL A 264 -7.18 -6.68 11.28
N PHE A 265 -8.11 -7.57 10.91
CA PHE A 265 -8.66 -7.61 9.57
C PHE A 265 -9.54 -6.39 9.27
N PHE A 266 -10.44 -6.05 10.20
CA PHE A 266 -11.37 -4.93 10.04
C PHE A 266 -10.64 -3.59 9.92
N VAL A 267 -9.62 -3.35 10.75
CA VAL A 267 -8.80 -2.13 10.67
C VAL A 267 -8.12 -2.02 9.30
N ALA A 268 -7.54 -3.11 8.81
CA ALA A 268 -6.89 -3.13 7.50
C ALA A 268 -7.90 -2.89 6.36
N LEU A 269 -9.08 -3.54 6.43
CA LEU A 269 -10.14 -3.39 5.45
C LEU A 269 -10.72 -1.97 5.47
N ALA A 270 -11.00 -1.41 6.65
CA ALA A 270 -11.55 -0.07 6.80
C ALA A 270 -10.59 1.00 6.26
N TYR A 271 -9.30 0.89 6.59
CA TYR A 271 -8.29 1.80 6.07
C TYR A 271 -8.15 1.71 4.54
N THR A 272 -8.01 0.49 4.00
CA THR A 272 -7.89 0.29 2.56
C THR A 272 -9.16 0.74 1.83
N GLY A 273 -10.34 0.47 2.39
CA GLY A 273 -11.64 0.91 1.86
C GLY A 273 -11.80 2.43 1.87
N MET A 274 -11.36 3.09 2.93
CA MET A 274 -11.35 4.56 3.03
C MET A 274 -10.47 5.18 1.95
N VAL A 275 -9.27 4.64 1.73
CA VAL A 275 -8.39 5.08 0.65
C VAL A 275 -9.02 4.80 -0.71
N ALA A 276 -9.60 3.61 -0.93
CA ALA A 276 -10.30 3.26 -2.17
C ALA A 276 -11.42 4.25 -2.49
N TYR A 277 -12.28 4.54 -1.52
CA TYR A 277 -13.36 5.51 -1.67
C TYR A 277 -12.85 6.92 -2.02
N ALA A 278 -11.84 7.40 -1.31
CA ALA A 278 -11.23 8.70 -1.59
C ALA A 278 -10.66 8.79 -3.02
N ARG A 279 -10.11 7.69 -3.55
CA ARG A 279 -9.58 7.66 -4.92
C ARG A 279 -10.67 7.74 -5.98
N ILE A 280 -11.85 7.14 -5.73
CA ILE A 280 -13.03 7.29 -6.60
C ILE A 280 -13.58 8.72 -6.48
N LEU A 281 -13.71 9.23 -5.25
CA LEU A 281 -14.21 10.57 -4.96
C LEU A 281 -13.40 11.67 -5.67
N MET A 282 -12.10 11.47 -5.84
CA MET A 282 -11.21 12.37 -6.60
C MET A 282 -11.30 12.20 -8.11
N GLY A 283 -12.06 11.24 -8.63
CA GLY A 283 -12.04 10.87 -10.04
C GLY A 283 -10.69 10.32 -10.53
N ALA A 284 -9.81 9.94 -9.60
CA ALA A 284 -8.48 9.45 -9.92
C ALA A 284 -8.49 7.98 -10.36
N HIS A 285 -9.47 7.21 -9.90
CA HIS A 285 -9.61 5.78 -10.15
C HIS A 285 -11.08 5.38 -10.22
N TYR A 286 -11.38 4.32 -10.97
CA TYR A 286 -12.68 3.67 -11.01
C TYR A 286 -12.82 2.62 -9.90
N LEU A 287 -14.04 2.08 -9.70
CA LEU A 287 -14.29 1.01 -8.73
C LEU A 287 -13.41 -0.21 -9.00
N SER A 288 -13.33 -0.68 -10.25
CA SER A 288 -12.47 -1.82 -10.62
C SER A 288 -11.01 -1.59 -10.29
N ASP A 289 -10.49 -0.35 -10.50
CA ASP A 289 -9.09 -0.02 -10.24
C ASP A 289 -8.74 -0.20 -8.76
N VAL A 290 -9.63 0.25 -7.87
CA VAL A 290 -9.40 0.19 -6.41
C VAL A 290 -9.66 -1.20 -5.86
N VAL A 291 -10.66 -1.93 -6.38
CA VAL A 291 -10.92 -3.33 -6.00
C VAL A 291 -9.73 -4.20 -6.33
N ILE A 292 -9.19 -4.12 -7.55
CA ILE A 292 -7.97 -4.86 -7.93
C ILE A 292 -6.79 -4.42 -7.05
N GLY A 293 -6.59 -3.11 -6.87
CA GLY A 293 -5.47 -2.59 -6.08
C GLY A 293 -5.44 -3.15 -4.65
N GLY A 294 -6.57 -3.11 -3.93
CA GLY A 294 -6.68 -3.66 -2.57
C GLY A 294 -6.59 -5.19 -2.54
N SER A 295 -7.25 -5.85 -3.49
CA SER A 295 -7.26 -7.32 -3.58
C SER A 295 -5.90 -7.93 -3.86
N VAL A 296 -5.06 -7.26 -4.66
CA VAL A 296 -3.68 -7.69 -4.95
C VAL A 296 -2.85 -7.76 -3.67
N SER A 297 -2.89 -6.72 -2.82
CA SER A 297 -2.16 -6.73 -1.56
C SER A 297 -2.70 -7.77 -0.58
N PHE A 298 -4.03 -7.95 -0.51
CA PHE A 298 -4.64 -8.99 0.30
C PHE A 298 -4.26 -10.40 -0.18
N LEU A 299 -4.30 -10.63 -1.49
CA LEU A 299 -3.91 -11.91 -2.11
C LEU A 299 -2.45 -12.26 -1.78
N PHE A 300 -1.51 -11.34 -1.96
CA PHE A 300 -0.10 -11.58 -1.61
C PHE A 300 0.09 -11.79 -0.09
N THR A 301 -0.72 -11.13 0.75
CA THR A 301 -0.73 -11.41 2.20
C THR A 301 -1.16 -12.85 2.49
N LEU A 302 -2.26 -13.33 1.88
CA LEU A 302 -2.70 -14.71 2.05
C LEU A 302 -1.66 -15.72 1.53
N ILE A 303 -1.00 -15.43 0.41
CA ILE A 303 0.08 -16.26 -0.14
C ILE A 303 1.26 -16.30 0.83
N ALA A 304 1.71 -15.16 1.35
CA ALA A 304 2.81 -15.09 2.32
C ALA A 304 2.48 -15.91 3.59
N ILE A 305 1.29 -15.73 4.16
CA ILE A 305 0.82 -16.49 5.32
C ILE A 305 0.79 -17.99 5.00
N GLN A 306 0.28 -18.37 3.84
CA GLN A 306 0.21 -19.78 3.42
C GLN A 306 1.60 -20.42 3.30
N ILE A 307 2.59 -19.70 2.77
CA ILE A 307 3.95 -20.20 2.60
C ILE A 307 4.67 -20.29 3.96
N LEU A 308 4.60 -19.23 4.77
CA LEU A 308 5.40 -19.10 5.98
C LEU A 308 4.81 -19.87 7.17
N PHE A 309 3.50 -19.73 7.42
CA PHE A 309 2.88 -20.22 8.66
C PHE A 309 2.07 -21.50 8.49
N VAL A 310 1.48 -21.73 7.30
CA VAL A 310 0.63 -22.93 7.10
C VAL A 310 1.43 -24.09 6.54
N ARG A 311 2.27 -23.84 5.54
CA ARG A 311 3.08 -24.91 4.90
C ARG A 311 4.48 -25.06 5.48
N LYS A 312 4.90 -24.13 6.35
CA LYS A 312 6.24 -24.10 6.97
C LYS A 312 7.36 -24.39 5.96
N LYS A 313 7.22 -23.87 4.71
CA LYS A 313 8.16 -24.18 3.62
C LYS A 313 9.53 -23.55 3.81
N ILE A 314 9.62 -22.49 4.63
CA ILE A 314 10.87 -21.83 4.97
C ILE A 314 11.27 -22.30 6.37
N LYS A 315 11.91 -23.50 6.44
CA LYS A 315 12.33 -24.16 7.67
C LYS A 315 13.02 -23.25 8.69
N PRO A 316 14.03 -22.39 8.36
CA PRO A 316 14.66 -21.55 9.37
C PRO A 316 13.72 -20.57 10.07
N LEU A 317 12.68 -20.09 9.38
CA LEU A 317 11.71 -19.18 9.99
C LEU A 317 10.62 -19.92 10.78
N ALA A 318 10.26 -21.14 10.36
CA ALA A 318 9.31 -22.00 11.05
C ALA A 318 9.87 -22.49 12.39
N ASP A 319 11.12 -22.94 12.39
CA ASP A 319 11.83 -23.42 13.60
C ASP A 319 11.94 -22.28 14.63
N PHE A 320 12.10 -21.02 14.22
CA PHE A 320 12.09 -19.86 15.10
C PHE A 320 10.74 -19.56 15.75
N CYS A 321 9.64 -19.92 15.09
CA CYS A 321 8.30 -19.78 15.68
C CYS A 321 8.03 -20.87 16.72
N ASP A 322 8.47 -22.11 16.46
CA ASP A 322 8.29 -23.25 17.33
C ASP A 322 9.17 -23.13 18.60
N GLU A 323 10.47 -22.77 18.47
CA GLU A 323 11.35 -22.51 19.63
C GLU A 323 10.85 -21.35 20.53
N ALA A 324 10.13 -20.39 19.96
CA ALA A 324 9.58 -19.27 20.72
C ALA A 324 8.26 -19.64 21.42
N GLU A 325 7.55 -20.68 20.99
CA GLU A 325 6.40 -21.24 21.69
C GLU A 325 6.82 -22.06 22.91
N GLU A 326 7.89 -22.86 22.81
CA GLU A 326 8.45 -23.63 23.94
C GLU A 326 9.04 -22.74 25.04
N ALA A 327 9.47 -21.52 24.71
CA ALA A 327 10.00 -20.56 25.71
C ALA A 327 8.91 -19.72 26.42
N GLU A 328 7.64 -19.79 25.97
CA GLU A 328 6.49 -19.12 26.61
C GLU A 328 5.64 -20.08 27.48
N GLU A 329 5.91 -21.42 27.48
CA GLU A 329 5.36 -22.43 28.36
C GLU A 329 6.27 -22.60 29.61
#